data_42306b87a5426e1f101e88a19a49c9c8
#
_entry.id   42306b87a5426e1f101e88a19a49c9c8
#
_cell.length_a   1.000
_cell.length_b   1.000
_cell.length_c   1.000
_cell.angle_alpha   90.00
_cell.angle_beta   90.00
_cell.angle_gamma   90.00
#
_symmetry.space_group_name_H-M   'P 1'
#
loop_
_entity.id
_entity.type
_entity.pdbx_description
1 polymer ?
#
loop_
_entity_poly.entity_id
_entity_poly.type
_entity_poly.pdbx_seq_one_letter_code
_entity_poly.pdbx_strand_id
1 'polypeptide(L)'
;MAQVKSYHDFIASKHRRHESCGIDIDESDVNPNAFDFQRAIVKWNAAKGRCGTFADCGLGKSLMELDWLRLMIRKGGAKRALLLTPVAVGPQMLREAEKFDIDCDIRVVKDSSEVASGINVTNYEKLHKFDPSAFDAVCLDEASILKSFAGKTKRALCDAFSETKYRMVATATPAPNDHMELGNQCEFLGVMQRDVMLSQFFVHDGGETSKWRLRGHAKSNFWNWVSSWALAIGKPSDIGFSDEGYALPELNICEHVVESDEAPAGFLFNAGSEVSATNIYKEKGRSAKEKAELISGLVNNSNESWVCWVDTNTEADALRKVIPDAVEVRGSDSEESKCDKLEAFTLGKERVLITKPKIGGFGLNWQHCRNTTYMANFSFEMWYQAIRRFYRFGQSNQVNCHIVMSDNETNLADTLSRKQSDFTEMMSGMTAAMRDGMFSQLYGRKPVADYKATSQITIPSWLTGEACALH
;
A
#
# COMPACT_ATOMS: atom_id res chain seq x y z
N MET A 1 38.09 -24.10 4.01
CA MET A 1 37.79 -24.42 2.61
C MET A 1 36.28 -24.21 2.40
N ALA A 2 35.89 -23.18 1.68
CA ALA A 2 34.48 -22.95 1.36
C ALA A 2 34.03 -24.04 0.38
N GLN A 3 33.03 -24.83 0.75
CA GLN A 3 32.40 -25.78 -0.17
C GLN A 3 31.83 -25.02 -1.38
N VAL A 4 32.36 -25.31 -2.56
CA VAL A 4 31.78 -24.83 -3.83
C VAL A 4 30.44 -25.53 -3.96
N LYS A 5 29.36 -24.78 -3.70
CA LYS A 5 28.00 -25.28 -3.95
C LYS A 5 27.88 -25.66 -5.41
N SER A 6 27.32 -26.85 -5.70
CA SER A 6 27.12 -27.31 -7.05
C SER A 6 26.24 -26.30 -7.81
N TYR A 7 26.43 -26.19 -9.13
CA TYR A 7 25.60 -25.32 -9.99
C TYR A 7 24.10 -25.70 -9.87
N HIS A 8 23.79 -26.97 -9.66
CA HIS A 8 22.43 -27.44 -9.36
C HIS A 8 21.88 -26.87 -8.05
N ASP A 9 22.70 -26.83 -6.99
CA ASP A 9 22.31 -26.23 -5.69
C ASP A 9 22.13 -24.71 -5.83
N PHE A 10 22.93 -24.06 -6.68
CA PHE A 10 22.79 -22.64 -6.99
C PHE A 10 21.49 -22.37 -7.77
N ILE A 11 21.16 -23.17 -8.78
CA ILE A 11 19.89 -23.05 -9.51
C ILE A 11 18.70 -23.38 -8.60
N ALA A 12 18.76 -24.44 -7.82
CA ALA A 12 17.71 -24.78 -6.85
C ALA A 12 17.51 -23.68 -5.81
N SER A 13 18.59 -23.01 -5.36
CA SER A 13 18.50 -21.87 -4.45
C SER A 13 17.80 -20.65 -5.08
N LYS A 14 17.85 -20.49 -6.40
CA LYS A 14 17.15 -19.42 -7.13
C LYS A 14 15.63 -19.65 -7.27
N HIS A 15 15.20 -20.90 -7.17
CA HIS A 15 13.78 -21.30 -7.23
C HIS A 15 13.16 -21.56 -5.85
N ARG A 16 13.86 -21.26 -4.75
CA ARG A 16 13.28 -21.42 -3.43
C ARG A 16 12.04 -20.54 -3.28
N ARG A 17 10.87 -21.18 -3.24
CA ARG A 17 9.65 -20.56 -2.73
C ARG A 17 9.87 -20.28 -1.24
N HIS A 18 9.29 -19.18 -0.76
CA HIS A 18 9.28 -18.90 0.68
C HIS A 18 8.69 -20.11 1.45
N GLU A 19 9.46 -20.66 2.39
CA GLU A 19 8.97 -21.72 3.26
C GLU A 19 7.97 -21.13 4.26
N SER A 20 6.77 -21.69 4.30
CA SER A 20 5.73 -21.28 5.24
C SER A 20 6.15 -21.63 6.67
N CYS A 21 6.04 -20.66 7.58
CA CYS A 21 6.32 -20.84 9.01
C CYS A 21 5.06 -20.67 9.88
N GLY A 22 3.90 -20.62 9.23
CA GLY A 22 2.61 -20.37 9.83
C GLY A 22 1.98 -21.60 10.48
N ILE A 23 0.67 -21.58 10.53
CA ILE A 23 -0.16 -22.61 11.16
C ILE A 23 -1.21 -23.09 10.17
N ASP A 24 -1.56 -24.35 10.25
CA ASP A 24 -2.71 -24.90 9.56
C ASP A 24 -3.97 -24.68 10.42
N ILE A 25 -5.03 -24.19 9.78
CA ILE A 25 -6.30 -23.88 10.44
C ILE A 25 -7.48 -24.37 9.59
N ASP A 26 -8.56 -24.70 10.26
CA ASP A 26 -9.83 -25.00 9.61
C ASP A 26 -10.59 -23.73 9.23
N GLU A 27 -11.52 -23.83 8.31
CA GLU A 27 -12.36 -22.70 7.93
C GLU A 27 -13.23 -22.18 9.08
N SER A 28 -13.63 -23.06 9.99
CA SER A 28 -14.35 -22.73 11.21
C SER A 28 -13.54 -21.94 12.24
N ASP A 29 -12.22 -21.90 12.11
CA ASP A 29 -11.35 -21.11 13.00
C ASP A 29 -11.34 -19.63 12.61
N VAL A 30 -11.66 -19.31 11.34
CA VAL A 30 -11.71 -17.94 10.83
C VAL A 30 -12.97 -17.25 11.32
N ASN A 31 -12.88 -15.94 11.54
CA ASN A 31 -14.02 -15.14 12.03
C ASN A 31 -15.28 -15.36 11.18
N PRO A 32 -16.43 -15.72 11.79
CA PRO A 32 -17.66 -16.01 11.05
C PRO A 32 -18.26 -14.80 10.33
N ASN A 33 -17.93 -13.57 10.75
CA ASN A 33 -18.39 -12.33 10.13
C ASN A 33 -17.56 -11.94 8.89
N ALA A 34 -16.51 -12.69 8.56
CA ALA A 34 -15.71 -12.48 7.35
C ALA A 34 -16.46 -13.04 6.13
N PHE A 35 -16.38 -12.32 5.01
CA PHE A 35 -16.83 -12.82 3.71
C PHE A 35 -15.94 -13.98 3.22
N ASP A 36 -16.48 -14.84 2.36
CA ASP A 36 -15.77 -16.04 1.91
C ASP A 36 -14.38 -15.77 1.33
N PHE A 37 -14.23 -14.71 0.52
CA PHE A 37 -12.92 -14.34 0.00
C PHE A 37 -11.96 -13.86 1.10
N GLN A 38 -12.46 -13.17 2.14
CA GLN A 38 -11.64 -12.76 3.30
C GLN A 38 -11.22 -13.97 4.12
N ARG A 39 -12.11 -14.93 4.33
CA ARG A 39 -11.80 -16.21 5.00
C ARG A 39 -10.69 -16.96 4.28
N ALA A 40 -10.77 -17.05 2.94
CA ALA A 40 -9.75 -17.66 2.12
C ALA A 40 -8.38 -16.96 2.27
N ILE A 41 -8.37 -15.62 2.30
CA ILE A 41 -7.16 -14.81 2.51
C ILE A 41 -6.57 -15.02 3.89
N VAL A 42 -7.40 -14.96 4.95
CA VAL A 42 -6.96 -15.16 6.34
C VAL A 42 -6.37 -16.56 6.52
N LYS A 43 -7.01 -17.58 5.96
CA LYS A 43 -6.50 -18.96 5.98
C LYS A 43 -5.13 -19.06 5.28
N TRP A 44 -5.00 -18.46 4.11
CA TRP A 44 -3.72 -18.42 3.39
C TRP A 44 -2.65 -17.67 4.20
N ASN A 45 -2.97 -16.51 4.78
CA ASN A 45 -2.07 -15.73 5.63
C ASN A 45 -1.61 -16.53 6.86
N ALA A 46 -2.54 -17.24 7.51
CA ALA A 46 -2.23 -18.10 8.65
C ALA A 46 -1.26 -19.21 8.29
N ALA A 47 -1.48 -19.89 7.16
CA ALA A 47 -0.59 -20.93 6.67
C ALA A 47 0.81 -20.40 6.29
N LYS A 48 0.91 -19.14 5.84
CA LYS A 48 2.22 -18.52 5.52
C LYS A 48 2.99 -18.10 6.76
N GLY A 49 2.34 -17.48 7.75
CA GLY A 49 2.95 -16.96 8.98
C GLY A 49 3.81 -15.71 8.76
N ARG A 50 4.42 -15.56 7.56
CA ARG A 50 5.10 -14.36 7.08
C ARG A 50 4.55 -14.04 5.71
N CYS A 51 3.71 -12.98 5.62
CA CYS A 51 2.92 -12.74 4.42
C CYS A 51 2.65 -11.26 4.15
N GLY A 52 2.41 -10.95 2.87
CA GLY A 52 1.90 -9.66 2.42
C GLY A 52 0.44 -9.77 1.97
N THR A 53 -0.42 -8.87 2.45
CA THR A 53 -1.82 -8.75 2.01
C THR A 53 -2.02 -7.40 1.33
N PHE A 54 -1.96 -7.40 0.01
CA PHE A 54 -2.09 -6.22 -0.83
C PHE A 54 -3.52 -6.15 -1.38
N ALA A 55 -4.46 -5.87 -0.48
CA ALA A 55 -5.87 -5.76 -0.82
C ALA A 55 -6.26 -4.29 -1.02
N ASP A 56 -7.04 -4.02 -2.04
CA ASP A 56 -7.52 -2.67 -2.31
C ASP A 56 -8.36 -2.11 -1.15
N CYS A 57 -8.55 -0.80 -1.16
CA CYS A 57 -9.34 -0.11 -0.14
C CYS A 57 -10.79 -0.59 -0.18
N GLY A 58 -11.36 -0.86 1.01
CA GLY A 58 -12.73 -1.35 1.13
C GLY A 58 -12.89 -2.88 1.12
N LEU A 59 -11.83 -3.66 0.86
CA LEU A 59 -11.88 -5.12 0.91
C LEU A 59 -11.74 -5.70 2.34
N GLY A 60 -11.72 -4.85 3.38
CA GLY A 60 -11.75 -5.29 4.78
C GLY A 60 -10.40 -5.74 5.33
N LYS A 61 -9.31 -5.06 4.94
CA LYS A 61 -7.95 -5.32 5.48
C LYS A 61 -7.93 -5.39 7.01
N SER A 62 -8.58 -4.43 7.69
CA SER A 62 -8.59 -4.37 9.16
C SER A 62 -9.13 -5.65 9.79
N LEU A 63 -10.23 -6.21 9.26
CA LEU A 63 -10.73 -7.51 9.72
C LEU A 63 -9.73 -8.63 9.48
N MET A 64 -9.13 -8.69 8.29
CA MET A 64 -8.15 -9.74 7.96
C MET A 64 -6.89 -9.66 8.83
N GLU A 65 -6.43 -8.46 9.16
CA GLU A 65 -5.29 -8.21 10.06
C GLU A 65 -5.60 -8.64 11.50
N LEU A 66 -6.72 -8.18 12.03
CA LEU A 66 -7.16 -8.51 13.39
C LEU A 66 -7.40 -10.00 13.55
N ASP A 67 -8.06 -10.63 12.59
CA ASP A 67 -8.35 -12.07 12.65
C ASP A 67 -7.08 -12.92 12.49
N TRP A 68 -6.14 -12.50 11.63
CA TRP A 68 -4.84 -13.17 11.53
C TRP A 68 -4.06 -13.07 12.85
N LEU A 69 -4.01 -11.89 13.50
CA LEU A 69 -3.34 -11.72 14.79
C LEU A 69 -4.00 -12.58 15.87
N ARG A 70 -5.34 -12.63 15.91
CA ARG A 70 -6.11 -13.48 16.81
C ARG A 70 -5.72 -14.96 16.61
N LEU A 71 -5.63 -15.43 15.37
CA LEU A 71 -5.26 -16.80 15.05
C LEU A 71 -3.82 -17.11 15.47
N MET A 72 -2.86 -16.18 15.28
CA MET A 72 -1.49 -16.36 15.77
C MET A 72 -1.46 -16.51 17.29
N ILE A 73 -2.33 -15.80 18.02
CA ILE A 73 -2.45 -15.93 19.48
C ILE A 73 -3.15 -17.25 19.86
N ARG A 74 -4.33 -17.52 19.30
CA ARG A 74 -5.16 -18.67 19.70
C ARG A 74 -4.60 -20.02 19.30
N LYS A 75 -4.01 -20.11 18.12
CA LYS A 75 -3.54 -21.37 17.51
C LYS A 75 -2.02 -21.40 17.28
N GLY A 76 -1.39 -20.23 17.04
CA GLY A 76 0.04 -20.13 16.71
C GLY A 76 0.97 -20.11 17.92
N GLY A 77 0.42 -20.04 19.15
CA GLY A 77 1.19 -19.98 20.39
C GLY A 77 1.80 -18.62 20.71
N ALA A 78 1.46 -17.56 19.94
CA ALA A 78 1.82 -16.20 20.27
C ALA A 78 1.08 -15.76 21.54
N LYS A 79 1.76 -15.03 22.44
CA LYS A 79 1.13 -14.47 23.64
C LYS A 79 0.78 -13.01 23.45
N ARG A 80 1.66 -12.27 22.77
CA ARG A 80 1.55 -10.84 22.53
C ARG A 80 1.77 -10.54 21.07
N ALA A 81 0.79 -9.88 20.47
CA ALA A 81 0.88 -9.39 19.10
C ALA A 81 0.89 -7.87 19.08
N LEU A 82 1.60 -7.30 18.10
CA LEU A 82 1.66 -5.86 17.86
C LEU A 82 1.04 -5.55 16.50
N LEU A 83 0.10 -4.60 16.49
CA LEU A 83 -0.45 -3.99 15.29
C LEU A 83 0.05 -2.55 15.20
N LEU A 84 0.91 -2.28 14.24
CA LEU A 84 1.41 -0.93 13.94
C LEU A 84 0.55 -0.28 12.88
N THR A 85 0.00 0.89 13.20
CA THR A 85 -0.93 1.62 12.32
C THR A 85 -0.47 3.07 12.12
N PRO A 86 -0.98 3.79 11.11
CA PRO A 86 -0.94 5.25 11.09
C PRO A 86 -1.63 5.87 12.31
N VAL A 87 -1.22 7.10 12.70
CA VAL A 87 -1.63 7.75 13.97
C VAL A 87 -3.14 7.75 14.22
N ALA A 88 -3.95 8.03 13.19
CA ALA A 88 -5.40 8.19 13.34
C ALA A 88 -6.18 6.86 13.35
N VAL A 89 -5.53 5.72 13.13
CA VAL A 89 -6.20 4.43 12.86
C VAL A 89 -6.41 3.58 14.11
N GLY A 90 -5.61 3.78 15.16
CA GLY A 90 -5.68 2.96 16.38
C GLY A 90 -7.08 2.84 16.98
N PRO A 91 -7.81 3.94 17.25
CA PRO A 91 -9.18 3.88 17.77
C PRO A 91 -10.17 3.19 16.82
N GLN A 92 -9.95 3.30 15.51
CA GLN A 92 -10.77 2.61 14.52
C GLN A 92 -10.59 1.09 14.61
N MET A 93 -9.37 0.60 14.85
CA MET A 93 -9.11 -0.84 14.99
C MET A 93 -9.89 -1.43 16.18
N LEU A 94 -10.06 -0.68 17.27
CA LEU A 94 -10.91 -1.13 18.39
C LEU A 94 -12.39 -1.25 17.96
N ARG A 95 -12.91 -0.23 17.28
CA ARG A 95 -14.31 -0.27 16.77
C ARG A 95 -14.53 -1.40 15.76
N GLU A 96 -13.58 -1.66 14.88
CA GLU A 96 -13.65 -2.78 13.94
C GLU A 96 -13.60 -4.13 14.68
N ALA A 97 -12.78 -4.23 15.73
CA ALA A 97 -12.72 -5.44 16.56
C ALA A 97 -14.05 -5.72 17.27
N GLU A 98 -14.68 -4.71 17.84
CA GLU A 98 -16.02 -4.81 18.44
C GLU A 98 -17.08 -5.19 17.39
N LYS A 99 -17.08 -4.50 16.24
CA LYS A 99 -18.01 -4.74 15.14
C LYS A 99 -17.98 -6.17 14.62
N PHE A 100 -16.82 -6.78 14.55
CA PHE A 100 -16.61 -8.12 14.01
C PHE A 100 -16.51 -9.20 15.10
N ASP A 101 -16.74 -8.83 16.36
CA ASP A 101 -16.65 -9.75 17.49
C ASP A 101 -15.34 -10.55 17.50
N ILE A 102 -14.22 -9.82 17.47
CA ILE A 102 -12.90 -10.45 17.49
C ILE A 102 -12.64 -11.03 18.88
N ASP A 103 -12.69 -12.36 19.00
CA ASP A 103 -12.43 -13.10 20.25
C ASP A 103 -10.95 -13.03 20.66
N CYS A 104 -10.53 -11.86 21.09
CA CYS A 104 -9.19 -11.59 21.61
C CYS A 104 -9.17 -10.25 22.36
N ASP A 105 -8.37 -10.18 23.44
CA ASP A 105 -8.10 -8.90 24.11
C ASP A 105 -7.37 -7.94 23.16
N ILE A 106 -7.93 -6.75 22.96
CA ILE A 106 -7.35 -5.71 22.08
C ILE A 106 -7.28 -4.40 22.85
N ARG A 107 -6.15 -3.71 22.73
CA ARG A 107 -5.92 -2.43 23.41
C ARG A 107 -5.02 -1.51 22.62
N VAL A 108 -5.26 -0.20 22.70
CA VAL A 108 -4.31 0.82 22.22
C VAL A 108 -3.30 1.08 23.34
N VAL A 109 -2.01 1.00 23.01
CA VAL A 109 -0.90 1.14 23.97
C VAL A 109 0.02 2.29 23.58
N LYS A 110 0.58 2.97 24.58
CA LYS A 110 1.44 4.15 24.39
C LYS A 110 2.92 3.84 24.53
N ASP A 111 3.26 2.82 25.33
CA ASP A 111 4.63 2.37 25.61
C ASP A 111 4.64 0.95 26.17
N SER A 112 5.85 0.41 26.44
CA SER A 112 6.06 -0.94 26.94
C SER A 112 5.36 -1.28 28.26
N SER A 113 5.05 -0.30 29.10
CA SER A 113 4.42 -0.53 30.43
C SER A 113 2.94 -0.95 30.29
N GLU A 114 2.30 -0.58 29.18
CA GLU A 114 0.89 -0.89 28.90
C GLU A 114 0.72 -2.21 28.11
N VAL A 115 1.82 -2.83 27.66
CA VAL A 115 1.79 -4.06 26.86
C VAL A 115 1.30 -5.26 27.70
N ALA A 116 0.28 -5.95 27.17
CA ALA A 116 -0.27 -7.14 27.82
C ALA A 116 -0.55 -8.25 26.81
N SER A 117 -0.98 -9.42 27.30
CA SER A 117 -1.41 -10.52 26.43
C SER A 117 -2.54 -10.09 25.50
N GLY A 118 -2.56 -10.61 24.27
CA GLY A 118 -3.52 -10.21 23.25
C GLY A 118 -2.90 -9.30 22.19
N ILE A 119 -3.74 -8.54 21.51
CA ILE A 119 -3.37 -7.62 20.42
C ILE A 119 -3.13 -6.21 21.01
N ASN A 120 -1.92 -5.72 20.85
CA ASN A 120 -1.52 -4.37 21.27
C ASN A 120 -1.44 -3.48 20.02
N VAL A 121 -2.20 -2.40 19.97
CA VAL A 121 -2.25 -1.48 18.83
C VAL A 121 -1.49 -0.21 19.17
N THR A 122 -0.59 0.23 18.30
CA THR A 122 0.12 1.51 18.45
C THR A 122 0.46 2.09 17.09
N ASN A 123 0.99 3.31 17.05
CA ASN A 123 1.41 3.93 15.80
C ASN A 123 2.93 3.83 15.58
N TYR A 124 3.35 3.99 14.32
CA TYR A 124 4.75 3.91 13.91
C TYR A 124 5.67 4.89 14.63
N GLU A 125 5.16 6.07 14.98
CA GLU A 125 5.96 7.14 15.64
C GLU A 125 6.36 6.76 17.07
N LYS A 126 5.56 5.91 17.73
CA LYS A 126 5.80 5.45 19.10
C LYS A 126 6.65 4.18 19.18
N LEU A 127 7.04 3.57 18.06
CA LEU A 127 7.80 2.31 18.05
C LEU A 127 9.02 2.33 18.98
N HIS A 128 9.72 3.47 19.06
CA HIS A 128 10.91 3.63 19.90
C HIS A 128 10.64 3.52 21.42
N LYS A 129 9.38 3.47 21.86
CA LYS A 129 8.96 3.31 23.27
C LYS A 129 8.69 1.87 23.66
N PHE A 130 8.84 0.93 22.70
CA PHE A 130 8.53 -0.48 22.92
C PHE A 130 9.78 -1.34 22.84
N ASP A 131 9.80 -2.42 23.62
CA ASP A 131 10.75 -3.52 23.44
C ASP A 131 10.19 -4.49 22.37
N PRO A 132 10.78 -4.57 21.19
CA PRO A 132 10.27 -5.44 20.12
C PRO A 132 10.30 -6.92 20.49
N SER A 133 11.23 -7.35 21.38
CA SER A 133 11.36 -8.75 21.81
C SER A 133 10.17 -9.24 22.62
N ALA A 134 9.32 -8.30 23.09
CA ALA A 134 8.10 -8.62 23.82
C ALA A 134 7.01 -9.22 22.91
N PHE A 135 7.15 -9.15 21.57
CA PHE A 135 6.08 -9.52 20.65
C PHE A 135 6.43 -10.76 19.81
N ASP A 136 5.52 -11.73 19.81
CA ASP A 136 5.64 -12.99 19.05
C ASP A 136 5.10 -12.85 17.61
N ALA A 137 4.22 -11.86 17.39
CA ALA A 137 3.61 -11.54 16.10
C ALA A 137 3.56 -10.04 15.88
N VAL A 138 3.79 -9.59 14.64
CA VAL A 138 3.68 -8.19 14.25
C VAL A 138 2.96 -8.04 12.91
N CYS A 139 2.03 -7.09 12.83
CA CYS A 139 1.36 -6.68 11.61
C CYS A 139 1.59 -5.19 11.37
N LEU A 140 1.94 -4.85 10.12
CA LEU A 140 2.06 -3.46 9.66
C LEU A 140 0.84 -3.12 8.81
N ASP A 141 -0.09 -2.34 9.37
CA ASP A 141 -1.16 -1.69 8.61
C ASP A 141 -0.59 -0.48 7.86
N GLU A 142 -0.97 -0.33 6.62
CA GLU A 142 -0.42 0.64 5.67
C GLU A 142 1.11 0.52 5.52
N ALA A 143 1.57 -0.68 5.20
CA ALA A 143 2.99 -1.02 5.08
C ALA A 143 3.72 -0.28 3.92
N SER A 144 3.04 0.57 3.17
CA SER A 144 3.66 1.55 2.26
C SER A 144 4.68 2.46 2.94
N ILE A 145 4.67 2.54 4.28
CA ILE A 145 5.70 3.22 5.08
C ILE A 145 7.11 2.65 4.83
N LEU A 146 7.21 1.40 4.39
CA LEU A 146 8.48 0.74 4.04
C LEU A 146 9.07 1.19 2.69
N LYS A 147 8.35 1.98 1.88
CA LYS A 147 8.75 2.35 0.50
C LYS A 147 10.13 2.98 0.38
N SER A 148 10.56 3.74 1.37
CA SER A 148 11.87 4.39 1.34
C SER A 148 12.98 3.42 1.75
N PHE A 149 13.82 3.02 0.78
CA PHE A 149 14.97 2.13 1.03
C PHE A 149 15.96 2.69 2.09
N ALA A 150 16.30 3.96 1.99
CA ALA A 150 17.20 4.64 2.92
C ALA A 150 16.49 5.14 4.18
N GLY A 151 15.17 4.92 4.30
CA GLY A 151 14.34 5.44 5.39
C GLY A 151 14.74 4.90 6.76
N LYS A 152 14.89 5.81 7.71
CA LYS A 152 15.15 5.43 9.12
C LYS A 152 14.07 4.49 9.67
N THR A 153 12.82 4.74 9.32
CA THR A 153 11.67 3.92 9.74
C THR A 153 11.76 2.49 9.22
N LYS A 154 12.11 2.29 7.93
CA LYS A 154 12.28 0.95 7.34
C LYS A 154 13.36 0.16 8.07
N ARG A 155 14.53 0.76 8.30
CA ARG A 155 15.63 0.11 9.02
C ARG A 155 15.21 -0.25 10.45
N ALA A 156 14.63 0.71 11.17
CA ALA A 156 14.18 0.47 12.54
C ALA A 156 13.17 -0.68 12.63
N LEU A 157 12.22 -0.79 11.69
CA LEU A 157 11.24 -1.87 11.65
C LEU A 157 11.89 -3.22 11.32
N CYS A 158 12.77 -3.28 10.33
CA CYS A 158 13.47 -4.52 9.97
C CYS A 158 14.35 -5.03 11.12
N ASP A 159 15.11 -4.14 11.76
CA ASP A 159 16.00 -4.48 12.88
C ASP A 159 15.20 -4.91 14.11
N ALA A 160 14.15 -4.15 14.46
CA ALA A 160 13.32 -4.40 15.64
C ALA A 160 12.63 -5.78 15.61
N PHE A 161 12.15 -6.20 14.45
CA PHE A 161 11.36 -7.42 14.32
C PHE A 161 12.08 -8.56 13.58
N SER A 162 13.42 -8.49 13.45
CA SER A 162 14.22 -9.53 12.76
C SER A 162 13.98 -10.93 13.32
N GLU A 163 13.79 -11.06 14.63
CA GLU A 163 13.60 -12.33 15.32
C GLU A 163 12.12 -12.69 15.53
N THR A 164 11.18 -11.78 15.26
CA THR A 164 9.75 -12.04 15.44
C THR A 164 9.28 -13.15 14.50
N LYS A 165 8.63 -14.18 15.05
CA LYS A 165 8.25 -15.38 14.30
C LYS A 165 7.22 -15.06 13.21
N TYR A 166 6.12 -14.41 13.57
CA TYR A 166 5.00 -14.12 12.67
C TYR A 166 5.01 -12.66 12.26
N ARG A 167 5.02 -12.42 10.95
CA ARG A 167 5.08 -11.06 10.40
C ARG A 167 4.10 -10.90 9.24
N MET A 168 3.33 -9.83 9.28
CA MET A 168 2.41 -9.49 8.21
C MET A 168 2.60 -8.05 7.79
N VAL A 169 2.49 -7.79 6.50
CA VAL A 169 2.39 -6.45 5.93
C VAL A 169 1.07 -6.33 5.17
N ALA A 170 0.33 -5.26 5.40
CA ALA A 170 -0.92 -5.00 4.71
C ALA A 170 -0.93 -3.59 4.14
N THR A 171 -1.33 -3.43 2.88
CA THR A 171 -1.50 -2.13 2.23
C THR A 171 -2.26 -2.27 0.92
N ALA A 172 -2.90 -1.21 0.48
CA ALA A 172 -3.48 -1.12 -0.86
C ALA A 172 -2.43 -0.72 -1.92
N THR A 173 -1.32 -0.11 -1.52
CA THR A 173 -0.27 0.41 -2.41
C THR A 173 1.10 -0.16 -2.04
N PRO A 174 1.39 -1.44 -2.34
CA PRO A 174 2.61 -2.11 -1.90
C PRO A 174 3.90 -1.52 -2.49
N ALA A 175 3.84 -0.96 -3.70
CA ALA A 175 4.96 -0.37 -4.40
C ALA A 175 4.47 0.81 -5.26
N PRO A 176 4.16 1.96 -4.64
CA PRO A 176 3.49 3.08 -5.32
C PRO A 176 4.38 3.84 -6.32
N ASN A 177 5.68 3.67 -6.28
CA ASN A 177 6.60 4.35 -7.20
C ASN A 177 7.35 3.40 -8.13
N ASP A 178 7.74 2.23 -7.65
CA ASP A 178 8.54 1.27 -8.41
C ASP A 178 8.45 -0.14 -7.80
N HIS A 179 8.45 -1.17 -8.65
CA HIS A 179 8.45 -2.59 -8.24
C HIS A 179 9.55 -2.97 -7.25
N MET A 180 10.67 -2.22 -7.23
CA MET A 180 11.77 -2.41 -6.27
C MET A 180 11.33 -2.24 -4.82
N GLU A 181 10.27 -1.47 -4.56
CA GLU A 181 9.74 -1.24 -3.21
C GLU A 181 9.20 -2.52 -2.58
N LEU A 182 8.79 -3.52 -3.38
CA LEU A 182 8.44 -4.86 -2.90
C LEU A 182 9.61 -5.55 -2.20
N GLY A 183 10.86 -5.19 -2.56
CA GLY A 183 12.05 -5.66 -1.87
C GLY A 183 12.12 -5.25 -0.41
N ASN A 184 11.61 -4.06 -0.08
CA ASN A 184 11.54 -3.59 1.31
C ASN A 184 10.49 -4.38 2.12
N GLN A 185 9.36 -4.72 1.49
CA GLN A 185 8.32 -5.55 2.09
C GLN A 185 8.86 -6.96 2.39
N CYS A 186 9.50 -7.59 1.40
CA CYS A 186 10.03 -8.94 1.56
C CYS A 186 11.19 -9.01 2.57
N GLU A 187 11.99 -7.95 2.68
CA GLU A 187 13.07 -7.87 3.69
C GLU A 187 12.51 -7.79 5.12
N PHE A 188 11.49 -6.95 5.35
CA PHE A 188 10.79 -6.90 6.64
C PHE A 188 10.19 -8.27 7.00
N LEU A 189 9.57 -8.95 6.06
CA LEU A 189 9.01 -10.29 6.27
C LEU A 189 10.10 -11.36 6.50
N GLY A 190 11.36 -11.07 6.19
CA GLY A 190 12.46 -12.02 6.25
C GLY A 190 12.37 -13.12 5.18
N VAL A 191 11.71 -12.82 4.07
CA VAL A 191 11.60 -13.71 2.90
C VAL A 191 12.88 -13.72 2.10
N MET A 192 13.42 -12.54 1.80
CA MET A 192 14.67 -12.37 1.06
C MET A 192 15.22 -10.95 1.32
N GLN A 193 16.54 -10.82 1.36
CA GLN A 193 17.16 -9.49 1.42
C GLN A 193 16.90 -8.74 0.11
N ARG A 194 16.61 -7.45 0.20
CA ARG A 194 16.30 -6.61 -0.96
C ARG A 194 17.38 -6.67 -2.05
N ASP A 195 18.66 -6.61 -1.67
CA ASP A 195 19.75 -6.62 -2.62
C ASP A 195 19.86 -7.95 -3.39
N VAL A 196 19.51 -9.06 -2.72
CA VAL A 196 19.42 -10.37 -3.36
C VAL A 196 18.27 -10.39 -4.37
N MET A 197 17.10 -9.86 -4.03
CA MET A 197 15.98 -9.71 -4.95
C MET A 197 16.36 -8.89 -6.19
N LEU A 198 17.00 -7.72 -5.97
CA LEU A 198 17.44 -6.86 -7.07
C LEU A 198 18.40 -7.59 -8.00
N SER A 199 19.43 -8.23 -7.46
CA SER A 199 20.41 -8.97 -8.25
C SER A 199 19.78 -10.12 -9.06
N GLN A 200 18.73 -10.73 -8.52
CA GLN A 200 18.08 -11.89 -9.14
C GLN A 200 17.13 -11.48 -10.27
N PHE A 201 16.32 -10.44 -10.08
CA PHE A 201 15.22 -10.11 -10.96
C PHE A 201 15.41 -8.83 -11.76
N PHE A 202 16.28 -7.92 -11.31
CA PHE A 202 16.42 -6.60 -11.90
C PHE A 202 17.76 -6.43 -12.62
N VAL A 203 17.86 -5.38 -13.41
CA VAL A 203 19.08 -4.94 -14.09
C VAL A 203 19.17 -3.42 -13.98
N HIS A 204 20.39 -2.90 -13.89
CA HIS A 204 20.60 -1.45 -13.98
C HIS A 204 20.18 -0.93 -15.33
N ASP A 205 19.51 0.21 -15.36
CA ASP A 205 19.19 0.87 -16.61
C ASP A 205 20.48 1.52 -17.18
N GLY A 206 20.77 1.25 -18.44
CA GLY A 206 22.09 1.41 -19.06
C GLY A 206 22.72 2.82 -19.07
N GLY A 207 22.12 3.81 -18.42
CA GLY A 207 22.64 5.17 -18.27
C GLY A 207 22.80 5.66 -16.84
N GLU A 208 22.06 5.10 -15.88
CA GLU A 208 22.09 5.52 -14.47
C GLU A 208 22.15 4.32 -13.54
N THR A 209 23.24 4.18 -12.80
CA THR A 209 23.45 3.08 -11.83
C THR A 209 22.44 3.09 -10.66
N SER A 210 21.70 4.17 -10.48
CA SER A 210 20.65 4.30 -9.45
C SER A 210 19.29 3.76 -9.89
N LYS A 211 19.05 3.63 -11.20
CA LYS A 211 17.79 3.14 -11.77
C LYS A 211 17.87 1.66 -12.09
N TRP A 212 16.90 0.93 -11.58
CA TRP A 212 16.74 -0.49 -11.81
C TRP A 212 15.46 -0.75 -12.58
N ARG A 213 15.48 -1.71 -13.50
CA ARG A 213 14.28 -2.19 -14.18
C ARG A 213 14.18 -3.69 -14.08
N LEU A 214 12.95 -4.20 -13.98
CA LEU A 214 12.67 -5.63 -14.00
C LEU A 214 13.11 -6.22 -15.37
N ARG A 215 13.88 -7.31 -15.34
CA ARG A 215 14.31 -8.01 -16.57
C ARG A 215 13.09 -8.59 -17.26
N GLY A 216 12.91 -8.34 -18.57
CA GLY A 216 11.75 -8.79 -19.31
C GLY A 216 11.52 -10.32 -19.22
N HIS A 217 12.58 -11.13 -19.37
CA HIS A 217 12.52 -12.57 -19.23
C HIS A 217 12.33 -13.08 -17.80
N ALA A 218 12.55 -12.25 -16.80
CA ALA A 218 12.35 -12.60 -15.38
C ALA A 218 10.97 -12.20 -14.85
N LYS A 219 10.15 -11.48 -15.62
CA LYS A 219 8.87 -10.91 -15.19
C LYS A 219 7.91 -11.96 -14.61
N SER A 220 7.70 -13.06 -15.33
CA SER A 220 6.83 -14.15 -14.86
C SER A 220 7.39 -14.82 -13.60
N ASN A 221 8.71 -15.09 -13.56
CA ASN A 221 9.35 -15.70 -12.39
C ASN A 221 9.29 -14.76 -11.17
N PHE A 222 9.42 -13.46 -11.38
CA PHE A 222 9.30 -12.45 -10.33
C PHE A 222 7.90 -12.47 -9.72
N TRP A 223 6.84 -12.42 -10.52
CA TRP A 223 5.46 -12.45 -10.01
C TRP A 223 5.12 -13.78 -9.35
N ASN A 224 5.60 -14.90 -9.89
CA ASN A 224 5.46 -16.22 -9.25
C ASN A 224 6.18 -16.29 -7.90
N TRP A 225 7.34 -15.64 -7.78
CA TRP A 225 8.04 -15.52 -6.51
C TRP A 225 7.28 -14.61 -5.54
N VAL A 226 6.80 -13.45 -5.96
CA VAL A 226 5.99 -12.55 -5.13
C VAL A 226 4.75 -13.28 -4.62
N SER A 227 4.03 -14.01 -5.47
CA SER A 227 2.83 -14.77 -5.08
C SER A 227 3.09 -15.91 -4.08
N SER A 228 4.36 -16.26 -3.83
CA SER A 228 4.70 -17.25 -2.80
C SER A 228 4.61 -16.70 -1.37
N TRP A 229 4.71 -15.38 -1.19
CA TRP A 229 4.69 -14.72 0.11
C TRP A 229 3.70 -13.54 0.21
N ALA A 230 3.19 -13.02 -0.89
CA ALA A 230 2.23 -11.92 -0.91
C ALA A 230 1.02 -12.25 -1.79
N LEU A 231 -0.13 -11.71 -1.38
CA LEU A 231 -1.40 -11.82 -2.06
C LEU A 231 -1.85 -10.42 -2.47
N ALA A 232 -2.29 -10.25 -3.74
CA ALA A 232 -2.79 -8.97 -4.25
C ALA A 232 -4.18 -9.15 -4.85
N ILE A 233 -5.14 -8.35 -4.39
CA ILE A 233 -6.51 -8.34 -4.91
C ILE A 233 -7.05 -6.91 -5.04
N GLY A 234 -7.68 -6.62 -6.16
CA GLY A 234 -8.48 -5.42 -6.39
C GLY A 234 -9.97 -5.65 -6.15
N LYS A 235 -10.44 -6.91 -6.30
CA LYS A 235 -11.83 -7.32 -6.13
C LYS A 235 -11.92 -8.83 -5.85
N PRO A 236 -13.03 -9.33 -5.28
CA PRO A 236 -13.18 -10.75 -4.93
C PRO A 236 -12.99 -11.72 -6.09
N SER A 237 -13.41 -11.36 -7.31
CA SER A 237 -13.25 -12.22 -8.50
C SER A 237 -11.79 -12.43 -8.92
N ASP A 238 -10.86 -11.64 -8.44
CA ASP A 238 -9.43 -11.85 -8.68
C ASP A 238 -8.95 -13.19 -8.13
N ILE A 239 -9.60 -13.69 -7.08
CA ILE A 239 -9.33 -14.98 -6.46
C ILE A 239 -10.52 -15.95 -6.54
N GLY A 240 -11.44 -15.72 -7.49
CA GLY A 240 -12.50 -16.65 -7.87
C GLY A 240 -13.79 -16.56 -7.07
N PHE A 241 -14.00 -15.49 -6.28
CA PHE A 241 -15.24 -15.25 -5.56
C PHE A 241 -16.15 -14.27 -6.33
N SER A 242 -17.42 -14.16 -5.92
CA SER A 242 -18.37 -13.23 -6.52
C SER A 242 -18.00 -11.77 -6.19
N ASP A 243 -18.16 -10.89 -7.18
CA ASP A 243 -18.06 -9.44 -7.01
C ASP A 243 -19.39 -8.81 -6.57
N GLU A 244 -20.40 -9.59 -6.23
CA GLU A 244 -21.69 -9.07 -5.76
C GLU A 244 -21.49 -8.18 -4.53
N GLY A 245 -22.04 -6.96 -4.59
CA GLY A 245 -21.84 -5.93 -3.58
C GLY A 245 -20.48 -5.18 -3.65
N TYR A 246 -19.55 -5.63 -4.49
CA TYR A 246 -18.24 -4.99 -4.65
C TYR A 246 -18.07 -4.20 -5.94
N ALA A 247 -19.07 -4.19 -6.81
CA ALA A 247 -19.08 -3.35 -8.00
C ALA A 247 -19.11 -1.88 -7.58
N LEU A 248 -18.08 -1.14 -7.92
CA LEU A 248 -18.01 0.29 -7.66
C LEU A 248 -18.72 1.06 -8.79
N PRO A 249 -19.37 2.19 -8.47
CA PRO A 249 -19.94 3.07 -9.48
C PRO A 249 -18.80 3.70 -10.33
N GLU A 250 -19.18 4.47 -11.34
CA GLU A 250 -18.20 5.18 -12.17
C GLU A 250 -17.41 6.23 -11.37
N LEU A 251 -16.10 6.30 -11.61
CA LEU A 251 -15.22 7.36 -11.14
C LEU A 251 -15.02 8.36 -12.28
N ASN A 252 -15.61 9.54 -12.13
CA ASN A 252 -15.46 10.62 -13.08
C ASN A 252 -14.28 11.51 -12.68
N ILE A 253 -13.25 11.57 -13.51
CA ILE A 253 -12.06 12.40 -13.30
C ILE A 253 -12.13 13.58 -14.28
N CYS A 254 -12.21 14.80 -13.74
CA CYS A 254 -12.22 16.04 -14.49
C CYS A 254 -10.92 16.81 -14.23
N GLU A 255 -10.15 17.07 -15.26
CA GLU A 255 -8.94 17.88 -15.16
C GLU A 255 -9.25 19.34 -15.46
N HIS A 256 -8.74 20.25 -14.63
CA HIS A 256 -8.88 21.69 -14.76
C HIS A 256 -7.51 22.35 -14.73
N VAL A 257 -7.22 23.14 -15.73
CA VAL A 257 -5.99 23.92 -15.82
C VAL A 257 -6.34 25.40 -15.67
N VAL A 258 -5.69 26.05 -14.69
CA VAL A 258 -5.79 27.51 -14.53
C VAL A 258 -4.55 28.17 -15.13
N GLU A 259 -4.75 29.30 -15.81
CA GLU A 259 -3.64 30.14 -16.27
C GLU A 259 -3.00 30.85 -15.08
N SER A 260 -1.69 30.90 -15.06
CA SER A 260 -0.93 31.59 -14.02
C SER A 260 -0.58 33.02 -14.55
N ASP A 261 -1.07 34.05 -13.88
CA ASP A 261 -0.95 35.47 -14.33
C ASP A 261 0.50 35.99 -14.40
N GLU A 262 1.48 35.30 -13.81
CA GLU A 262 2.87 35.74 -13.76
C GLU A 262 3.84 34.73 -14.40
N ALA A 263 4.69 35.21 -15.31
CA ALA A 263 5.80 34.41 -15.82
C ALA A 263 6.76 34.02 -14.70
N PRO A 264 7.34 32.78 -14.73
CA PRO A 264 8.31 32.34 -13.72
C PRO A 264 9.44 33.35 -13.57
N ALA A 265 9.78 33.76 -12.34
CA ALA A 265 10.87 34.70 -12.08
C ALA A 265 12.18 34.18 -12.68
N GLY A 266 12.69 34.88 -13.73
CA GLY A 266 13.90 34.49 -14.45
C GLY A 266 13.68 33.94 -15.86
N PHE A 267 12.43 33.80 -16.32
CA PHE A 267 12.11 33.43 -17.70
C PHE A 267 11.33 34.58 -18.39
N LEU A 268 11.83 34.99 -19.54
CA LEU A 268 11.21 36.08 -20.37
C LEU A 268 10.01 35.62 -21.17
N PHE A 269 9.71 34.30 -21.19
CA PHE A 269 8.58 33.73 -21.92
C PHE A 269 8.02 32.53 -21.12
N ASN A 270 6.71 32.35 -21.15
CA ASN A 270 5.99 31.15 -20.77
C ASN A 270 6.32 29.99 -21.75
N ALA A 271 7.57 29.59 -21.82
CA ALA A 271 7.92 28.38 -22.53
C ALA A 271 7.69 27.22 -21.55
N GLY A 272 6.82 26.25 -21.89
CA GLY A 272 6.46 25.07 -21.11
C GLY A 272 7.67 24.30 -20.58
N SER A 273 8.37 24.92 -19.62
CA SER A 273 9.47 24.28 -18.90
C SER A 273 8.87 23.46 -17.77
N GLU A 274 9.01 22.15 -17.86
CA GLU A 274 8.67 21.23 -16.79
C GLU A 274 9.14 21.77 -15.44
N VAL A 275 8.19 21.97 -14.51
CA VAL A 275 8.52 22.45 -13.18
C VAL A 275 9.30 21.35 -12.45
N SER A 276 10.54 21.64 -12.09
CA SER A 276 11.35 20.71 -11.29
C SER A 276 10.74 20.54 -9.89
N ALA A 277 11.00 19.40 -9.27
CA ALA A 277 10.52 19.12 -7.91
C ALA A 277 10.88 20.20 -6.88
N THR A 278 11.93 20.99 -7.13
CA THR A 278 12.39 22.09 -6.26
C THR A 278 11.55 23.36 -6.46
N ASN A 279 11.06 23.60 -7.68
CA ASN A 279 10.31 24.81 -8.01
C ASN A 279 8.78 24.67 -7.85
N ILE A 280 8.29 23.44 -7.72
CA ILE A 280 6.85 23.16 -7.62
C ILE A 280 6.16 23.90 -6.47
N TYR A 281 6.81 24.02 -5.31
CA TYR A 281 6.21 24.71 -4.16
C TYR A 281 6.06 26.22 -4.39
N LYS A 282 6.95 26.83 -5.17
CA LYS A 282 6.82 28.24 -5.55
C LYS A 282 5.65 28.43 -6.51
N GLU A 283 5.52 27.52 -7.49
CA GLU A 283 4.42 27.55 -8.44
C GLU A 283 3.06 27.34 -7.77
N LYS A 284 2.97 26.38 -6.85
CA LYS A 284 1.77 26.16 -6.03
C LYS A 284 1.36 27.38 -5.23
N GLY A 285 2.32 28.10 -4.67
CA GLY A 285 2.05 29.34 -3.96
C GLY A 285 1.53 30.45 -4.86
N ARG A 286 2.07 30.54 -6.09
CA ARG A 286 1.71 31.56 -7.08
C ARG A 286 0.32 31.35 -7.65
N SER A 287 -0.02 30.12 -8.03
CA SER A 287 -1.31 29.75 -8.64
C SER A 287 -2.41 29.41 -7.61
N ALA A 288 -2.14 29.59 -6.31
CA ALA A 288 -3.06 29.19 -5.25
C ALA A 288 -4.40 29.94 -5.27
N LYS A 289 -4.38 31.23 -5.66
CA LYS A 289 -5.58 32.06 -5.72
C LYS A 289 -6.49 31.64 -6.87
N GLU A 290 -5.96 31.51 -8.06
CA GLU A 290 -6.67 31.11 -9.28
C GLU A 290 -7.29 29.73 -9.12
N LYS A 291 -6.54 28.76 -8.56
CA LYS A 291 -7.06 27.43 -8.21
C LYS A 291 -8.19 27.52 -7.19
N ALA A 292 -8.03 28.33 -6.15
CA ALA A 292 -9.06 28.48 -5.12
C ALA A 292 -10.35 29.12 -5.67
N GLU A 293 -10.26 30.09 -6.57
CA GLU A 293 -11.40 30.70 -7.25
C GLU A 293 -12.16 29.67 -8.10
N LEU A 294 -11.46 28.86 -8.91
CA LEU A 294 -12.08 27.77 -9.67
C LEU A 294 -12.78 26.76 -8.74
N ILE A 295 -12.08 26.28 -7.71
CA ILE A 295 -12.65 25.33 -6.75
C ILE A 295 -13.86 25.90 -6.03
N SER A 296 -13.82 27.17 -5.65
CA SER A 296 -14.95 27.82 -4.98
C SER A 296 -16.20 27.86 -5.88
N GLY A 297 -16.02 28.03 -7.18
CA GLY A 297 -17.10 27.95 -8.15
C GLY A 297 -17.78 26.58 -8.20
N LEU A 298 -17.00 25.50 -8.07
CA LEU A 298 -17.54 24.14 -7.99
C LEU A 298 -18.25 23.87 -6.65
N VAL A 299 -17.60 24.23 -5.55
CA VAL A 299 -18.04 23.89 -4.18
C VAL A 299 -19.22 24.73 -3.73
N ASN A 300 -19.21 26.05 -3.98
CA ASN A 300 -20.24 26.96 -3.50
C ASN A 300 -21.56 26.88 -4.31
N ASN A 301 -21.51 26.32 -5.51
CA ASN A 301 -22.69 26.05 -6.33
C ASN A 301 -23.36 24.71 -5.99
N SER A 302 -22.88 24.00 -4.96
CA SER A 302 -23.40 22.70 -4.55
C SER A 302 -23.69 22.68 -3.04
N ASN A 303 -24.81 22.07 -2.66
CA ASN A 303 -25.13 21.81 -1.26
C ASN A 303 -24.60 20.45 -0.76
N GLU A 304 -23.90 19.71 -1.61
CA GLU A 304 -23.36 18.41 -1.27
C GLU A 304 -22.08 18.50 -0.46
N SER A 305 -21.68 17.39 0.15
CA SER A 305 -20.42 17.31 0.86
C SER A 305 -19.24 17.30 -0.11
N TRP A 306 -18.16 18.02 0.25
CA TRP A 306 -16.95 18.14 -0.53
C TRP A 306 -15.70 17.91 0.33
N VAL A 307 -14.70 17.26 -0.25
CA VAL A 307 -13.33 17.27 0.31
C VAL A 307 -12.40 17.96 -0.68
N CYS A 308 -11.73 19.01 -0.20
CA CYS A 308 -10.73 19.75 -0.95
C CYS A 308 -9.34 19.35 -0.47
N TRP A 309 -8.65 18.53 -1.27
CA TRP A 309 -7.28 18.10 -0.99
C TRP A 309 -6.28 19.14 -1.44
N VAL A 310 -5.43 19.57 -0.51
CA VAL A 310 -4.35 20.54 -0.75
C VAL A 310 -3.00 19.92 -0.43
N ASP A 311 -1.94 20.42 -1.06
CA ASP A 311 -0.57 19.98 -0.77
C ASP A 311 0.17 20.98 0.14
N THR A 312 -0.09 22.26 0.00
CA THR A 312 0.56 23.34 0.74
C THR A 312 -0.39 24.07 1.70
N ASN A 313 0.17 24.77 2.69
CA ASN A 313 -0.63 25.63 3.57
C ASN A 313 -1.16 26.86 2.82
N THR A 314 -0.40 27.38 1.85
CA THR A 314 -0.82 28.53 1.02
C THR A 314 -2.08 28.20 0.22
N GLU A 315 -2.17 27.01 -0.34
CA GLU A 315 -3.38 26.53 -1.03
C GLU A 315 -4.57 26.41 -0.06
N ALA A 316 -4.33 25.90 1.16
CA ALA A 316 -5.37 25.81 2.19
C ALA A 316 -5.88 27.19 2.61
N ASP A 317 -4.96 28.15 2.84
CA ASP A 317 -5.29 29.53 3.22
C ASP A 317 -6.08 30.24 2.11
N ALA A 318 -5.77 29.96 0.83
CA ALA A 318 -6.51 30.52 -0.30
C ALA A 318 -7.95 29.99 -0.33
N LEU A 319 -8.15 28.67 -0.19
CA LEU A 319 -9.48 28.05 -0.16
C LEU A 319 -10.33 28.53 1.01
N ARG A 320 -9.74 28.66 2.22
CA ARG A 320 -10.45 29.15 3.40
C ARG A 320 -11.05 30.54 3.23
N LYS A 321 -10.43 31.40 2.41
CA LYS A 321 -10.93 32.76 2.12
C LYS A 321 -12.16 32.75 1.24
N VAL A 322 -12.30 31.76 0.35
CA VAL A 322 -13.35 31.74 -0.67
C VAL A 322 -14.43 30.68 -0.43
N ILE A 323 -14.23 29.79 0.56
CA ILE A 323 -15.21 28.78 1.00
C ILE A 323 -15.45 28.97 2.51
N PRO A 324 -16.38 29.85 2.92
CA PRO A 324 -16.51 30.28 4.32
C PRO A 324 -16.93 29.17 5.29
N ASP A 325 -17.73 28.21 4.83
CA ASP A 325 -18.24 27.07 5.62
C ASP A 325 -17.31 25.86 5.63
N ALA A 326 -16.12 25.96 5.03
CA ALA A 326 -15.17 24.84 5.06
C ALA A 326 -14.50 24.74 6.43
N VAL A 327 -14.36 23.51 6.93
CA VAL A 327 -13.53 23.17 8.09
C VAL A 327 -12.15 22.74 7.57
N GLU A 328 -11.11 23.28 8.17
CA GLU A 328 -9.74 22.91 7.83
C GLU A 328 -9.10 22.07 8.93
N VAL A 329 -8.39 20.99 8.51
CA VAL A 329 -7.55 20.16 9.38
C VAL A 329 -6.08 20.33 8.98
N ARG A 330 -5.29 20.92 9.87
CA ARG A 330 -3.87 21.22 9.65
C ARG A 330 -2.93 20.23 10.34
N GLY A 331 -1.72 20.12 9.85
CA GLY A 331 -0.66 19.36 10.52
C GLY A 331 -0.30 19.89 11.89
N SER A 332 -0.43 21.21 12.10
CA SER A 332 -0.18 21.90 13.37
C SER A 332 -1.27 21.75 14.44
N ASP A 333 -2.47 21.27 14.06
CA ASP A 333 -3.54 21.02 15.02
C ASP A 333 -3.12 19.91 15.99
N SER A 334 -3.64 19.95 17.22
CA SER A 334 -3.44 18.85 18.18
C SER A 334 -4.07 17.54 17.65
N GLU A 335 -3.62 16.39 18.14
CA GLU A 335 -4.19 15.09 17.77
C GLU A 335 -5.71 15.05 18.04
N GLU A 336 -6.13 15.57 19.18
CA GLU A 336 -7.54 15.65 19.58
C GLU A 336 -8.35 16.50 18.60
N SER A 337 -7.89 17.73 18.31
CA SER A 337 -8.56 18.63 17.36
C SER A 337 -8.65 18.04 15.94
N LYS A 338 -7.61 17.31 15.48
CA LYS A 338 -7.68 16.60 14.21
C LYS A 338 -8.76 15.54 14.22
N CYS A 339 -8.81 14.73 15.27
CA CYS A 339 -9.81 13.66 15.41
C CYS A 339 -11.23 14.24 15.41
N ASP A 340 -11.49 15.28 16.22
CA ASP A 340 -12.81 15.90 16.34
C ASP A 340 -13.31 16.46 15.00
N LYS A 341 -12.48 17.20 14.28
CA LYS A 341 -12.82 17.79 12.98
C LYS A 341 -13.07 16.72 11.91
N LEU A 342 -12.22 15.69 11.85
CA LEU A 342 -12.37 14.60 10.92
C LEU A 342 -13.60 13.74 11.21
N GLU A 343 -13.90 13.53 12.50
CA GLU A 343 -15.12 12.83 12.93
C GLU A 343 -16.38 13.66 12.62
N ALA A 344 -16.37 14.97 12.85
CA ALA A 344 -17.47 15.86 12.51
C ALA A 344 -17.81 15.78 11.02
N PHE A 345 -16.82 15.78 10.13
CA PHE A 345 -17.04 15.58 8.71
C PHE A 345 -17.55 14.15 8.40
N THR A 346 -16.99 13.13 9.02
CA THR A 346 -17.41 11.73 8.85
C THR A 346 -18.89 11.52 9.23
N LEU A 347 -19.36 12.23 10.25
CA LEU A 347 -20.75 12.21 10.71
C LEU A 347 -21.68 13.13 9.89
N GLY A 348 -21.17 13.81 8.85
CA GLY A 348 -21.94 14.72 8.01
C GLY A 348 -22.34 16.04 8.69
N LYS A 349 -21.69 16.41 9.80
CA LYS A 349 -21.94 17.69 10.49
C LYS A 349 -21.31 18.89 9.77
N GLU A 350 -20.28 18.61 8.96
CA GLU A 350 -19.56 19.59 8.18
C GLU A 350 -19.74 19.29 6.69
N ARG A 351 -20.01 20.33 5.89
CA ARG A 351 -20.24 20.17 4.45
C ARG A 351 -18.94 20.10 3.65
N VAL A 352 -17.96 20.94 4.00
CA VAL A 352 -16.70 21.04 3.26
C VAL A 352 -15.52 20.82 4.19
N LEU A 353 -14.65 19.89 3.82
CA LEU A 353 -13.39 19.63 4.50
C LEU A 353 -12.22 20.05 3.62
N ILE A 354 -11.31 20.86 4.15
CA ILE A 354 -10.01 21.16 3.54
C ILE A 354 -8.93 20.42 4.36
N THR A 355 -8.14 19.57 3.71
CA THR A 355 -7.06 18.86 4.39
C THR A 355 -6.00 18.37 3.41
N LYS A 356 -4.86 17.93 3.94
CA LYS A 356 -3.81 17.28 3.15
C LYS A 356 -3.99 15.77 3.11
N PRO A 357 -3.66 15.10 1.99
CA PRO A 357 -3.71 13.63 1.92
C PRO A 357 -2.92 12.91 3.03
N LYS A 358 -1.82 13.50 3.48
CA LYS A 358 -1.04 12.97 4.61
C LYS A 358 -1.79 12.93 5.94
N ILE A 359 -2.83 13.74 6.10
CA ILE A 359 -3.60 13.86 7.36
C ILE A 359 -4.88 13.04 7.25
N GLY A 360 -5.69 13.32 6.23
CA GLY A 360 -7.01 12.71 6.05
C GLY A 360 -7.02 11.49 5.11
N GLY A 361 -5.92 11.21 4.44
CA GLY A 361 -5.83 10.16 3.41
C GLY A 361 -5.70 8.73 3.94
N PHE A 362 -5.62 8.51 5.26
CA PHE A 362 -5.43 7.18 5.83
C PHE A 362 -6.56 6.80 6.81
N GLY A 363 -7.06 5.60 6.70
CA GLY A 363 -7.93 4.95 7.67
C GLY A 363 -9.42 5.39 7.71
N LEU A 364 -9.78 6.56 7.22
CA LEU A 364 -11.14 7.11 7.32
C LEU A 364 -12.07 6.63 6.20
N ASN A 365 -13.39 6.67 6.45
CA ASN A 365 -14.42 6.28 5.52
C ASN A 365 -15.40 7.43 5.27
N TRP A 366 -15.45 7.94 4.03
CA TRP A 366 -16.29 9.09 3.64
C TRP A 366 -17.19 8.78 2.46
N GLN A 367 -17.86 7.63 2.47
CA GLN A 367 -18.80 7.20 1.43
C GLN A 367 -20.01 8.13 1.28
N HIS A 368 -20.35 8.93 2.30
CA HIS A 368 -21.38 9.95 2.24
C HIS A 368 -21.01 11.11 1.31
N CYS A 369 -19.71 11.32 1.07
CA CYS A 369 -19.18 12.34 0.18
C CYS A 369 -18.85 11.72 -1.18
N ARG A 370 -19.27 12.35 -2.26
CA ARG A 370 -19.02 11.89 -3.63
C ARG A 370 -18.26 12.90 -4.50
N ASN A 371 -18.02 14.11 -3.98
CA ASN A 371 -17.34 15.16 -4.71
C ASN A 371 -16.04 15.53 -4.02
N THR A 372 -14.98 15.64 -4.81
CA THR A 372 -13.67 16.02 -4.29
C THR A 372 -12.89 16.85 -5.30
N THR A 373 -12.10 17.77 -4.79
CA THR A 373 -11.07 18.45 -5.56
C THR A 373 -9.69 18.02 -5.11
N TYR A 374 -8.76 17.91 -6.02
CA TYR A 374 -7.38 17.49 -5.73
C TYR A 374 -6.40 18.47 -6.39
N MET A 375 -5.69 19.24 -5.58
CA MET A 375 -4.56 20.02 -6.05
C MET A 375 -3.37 19.09 -6.24
N ALA A 376 -2.98 18.89 -7.50
CA ALA A 376 -2.07 17.83 -7.92
C ALA A 376 -0.69 17.89 -7.24
N ASN A 377 -0.10 16.72 -6.98
CA ASN A 377 1.29 16.54 -6.57
C ASN A 377 1.89 15.29 -7.23
N PHE A 378 3.20 15.06 -7.08
CA PHE A 378 3.88 13.92 -7.71
C PHE A 378 3.62 12.56 -7.06
N SER A 379 2.84 12.50 -5.96
CA SER A 379 2.65 11.27 -5.21
C SER A 379 1.38 10.54 -5.63
N PHE A 380 1.54 9.50 -6.45
CA PHE A 380 0.45 8.60 -6.80
C PHE A 380 -0.22 7.98 -5.57
N GLU A 381 0.56 7.57 -4.58
CA GLU A 381 0.03 7.01 -3.33
C GLU A 381 -0.92 7.96 -2.60
N MET A 382 -0.52 9.25 -2.47
CA MET A 382 -1.38 10.23 -1.81
C MET A 382 -2.68 10.47 -2.57
N TRP A 383 -2.60 10.57 -3.89
CA TRP A 383 -3.78 10.67 -4.75
C TRP A 383 -4.67 9.43 -4.61
N TYR A 384 -4.08 8.24 -4.72
CA TYR A 384 -4.82 6.98 -4.61
C TYR A 384 -5.52 6.85 -3.26
N GLN A 385 -4.80 7.08 -2.16
CA GLN A 385 -5.36 7.02 -0.81
C GLN A 385 -6.46 8.08 -0.60
N ALA A 386 -6.29 9.29 -1.13
CA ALA A 386 -7.29 10.34 -1.06
C ALA A 386 -8.60 9.95 -1.76
N ILE A 387 -8.52 9.45 -2.99
CA ILE A 387 -9.71 9.03 -3.75
C ILE A 387 -10.40 7.83 -3.10
N ARG A 388 -9.63 6.90 -2.55
CA ARG A 388 -10.16 5.70 -1.89
C ARG A 388 -10.83 5.97 -0.52
N ARG A 389 -10.93 7.23 -0.07
CA ARG A 389 -11.83 7.61 1.04
C ARG A 389 -13.29 7.60 0.61
N PHE A 390 -13.56 7.87 -0.66
CA PHE A 390 -14.90 7.96 -1.27
C PHE A 390 -15.19 6.76 -2.16
N TYR A 391 -14.25 6.43 -3.06
CA TYR A 391 -14.37 5.40 -4.08
C TYR A 391 -13.93 4.04 -3.53
N ARG A 392 -14.84 3.43 -2.78
CA ARG A 392 -14.59 2.18 -2.06
C ARG A 392 -15.89 1.38 -1.90
N PHE A 393 -15.77 0.11 -1.49
CA PHE A 393 -16.91 -0.76 -1.19
C PHE A 393 -18.00 -0.03 -0.37
N GLY A 394 -19.25 -0.16 -0.82
CA GLY A 394 -20.40 0.50 -0.22
C GLY A 394 -20.71 1.89 -0.79
N GLN A 395 -19.89 2.43 -1.71
CA GLN A 395 -20.25 3.63 -2.46
C GLN A 395 -21.27 3.25 -3.54
N SER A 396 -22.44 3.88 -3.49
CA SER A 396 -23.55 3.65 -4.45
C SER A 396 -23.70 4.74 -5.50
N ASN A 397 -23.02 5.88 -5.31
CA ASN A 397 -23.10 7.03 -6.20
C ASN A 397 -21.82 7.20 -7.02
N GLN A 398 -21.96 7.76 -8.23
CA GLN A 398 -20.81 8.20 -9.02
C GLN A 398 -19.97 9.17 -8.21
N VAL A 399 -18.65 8.95 -8.20
CA VAL A 399 -17.68 9.84 -7.53
C VAL A 399 -17.07 10.78 -8.54
N ASN A 400 -17.11 12.08 -8.26
CA ASN A 400 -16.51 13.14 -9.08
C ASN A 400 -15.22 13.63 -8.45
N CYS A 401 -14.13 13.50 -9.17
CA CYS A 401 -12.81 13.98 -8.76
C CYS A 401 -12.35 15.08 -9.73
N HIS A 402 -12.20 16.30 -9.23
CA HIS A 402 -11.70 17.43 -9.99
C HIS A 402 -10.23 17.66 -9.67
N ILE A 403 -9.35 17.29 -10.59
CA ILE A 403 -7.90 17.56 -10.47
C ILE A 403 -7.65 18.98 -10.94
N VAL A 404 -7.11 19.83 -10.06
CA VAL A 404 -6.86 21.24 -10.35
C VAL A 404 -5.38 21.53 -10.34
N MET A 405 -4.87 22.10 -11.44
CA MET A 405 -3.45 22.41 -11.64
C MET A 405 -3.28 23.73 -12.39
N SER A 406 -2.11 24.35 -12.32
CA SER A 406 -1.76 25.44 -13.22
C SER A 406 -1.20 24.89 -14.54
N ASP A 407 -1.11 25.76 -15.54
CA ASP A 407 -0.50 25.49 -16.85
C ASP A 407 0.95 24.96 -16.71
N ASN A 408 1.70 25.44 -15.70
CA ASN A 408 3.06 25.00 -15.40
C ASN A 408 3.13 23.67 -14.61
N GLU A 409 2.01 23.14 -14.14
CA GLU A 409 1.93 21.89 -13.36
C GLU A 409 1.40 20.69 -14.19
N THR A 410 1.17 20.84 -15.48
CA THR A 410 0.58 19.77 -16.33
C THR A 410 1.40 18.49 -16.34
N ASN A 411 2.73 18.56 -16.18
CA ASN A 411 3.61 17.40 -16.03
C ASN A 411 3.29 16.54 -14.79
N LEU A 412 2.55 17.08 -13.81
CA LEU A 412 2.08 16.30 -12.64
C LEU A 412 1.01 15.28 -13.05
N ALA A 413 0.07 15.68 -13.91
CA ALA A 413 -0.98 14.80 -14.42
C ALA A 413 -0.37 13.63 -15.21
N ASP A 414 0.58 13.91 -16.11
CA ASP A 414 1.31 12.89 -16.86
C ASP A 414 2.04 11.92 -15.95
N THR A 415 2.70 12.45 -14.92
CA THR A 415 3.41 11.62 -13.93
C THR A 415 2.45 10.73 -13.14
N LEU A 416 1.31 11.25 -12.70
CA LEU A 416 0.29 10.48 -11.99
C LEU A 416 -0.30 9.40 -12.89
N SER A 417 -0.65 9.72 -14.13
CA SER A 417 -1.19 8.79 -15.13
C SER A 417 -0.22 7.64 -15.41
N ARG A 418 1.06 7.94 -15.62
CA ARG A 418 2.10 6.91 -15.82
C ARG A 418 2.22 6.00 -14.59
N LYS A 419 2.30 6.56 -13.38
CA LYS A 419 2.39 5.77 -12.13
C LYS A 419 1.15 4.92 -11.91
N GLN A 420 -0.02 5.40 -12.28
CA GLN A 420 -1.27 4.64 -12.24
C GLN A 420 -1.22 3.45 -13.19
N SER A 421 -0.71 3.63 -14.40
CA SER A 421 -0.52 2.56 -15.37
C SER A 421 0.45 1.50 -14.85
N ASP A 422 1.61 1.91 -14.33
CA ASP A 422 2.62 1.03 -13.75
C ASP A 422 2.05 0.23 -12.56
N PHE A 423 1.27 0.88 -11.70
CA PHE A 423 0.59 0.25 -10.57
C PHE A 423 -0.46 -0.77 -11.02
N THR A 424 -1.26 -0.43 -12.04
CA THR A 424 -2.27 -1.35 -12.60
C THR A 424 -1.61 -2.57 -13.24
N GLU A 425 -0.52 -2.38 -13.96
CA GLU A 425 0.26 -3.49 -14.54
C GLU A 425 0.84 -4.39 -13.45
N MET A 426 1.37 -3.81 -12.38
CA MET A 426 1.88 -4.54 -11.22
C MET A 426 0.78 -5.40 -10.58
N MET A 427 -0.35 -4.81 -10.23
CA MET A 427 -1.47 -5.51 -9.60
C MET A 427 -1.98 -6.64 -10.49
N SER A 428 -2.13 -6.40 -11.79
CA SER A 428 -2.55 -7.41 -12.76
C SER A 428 -1.56 -8.56 -12.86
N GLY A 429 -0.25 -8.27 -12.88
CA GLY A 429 0.81 -9.28 -12.90
C GLY A 429 0.82 -10.16 -11.65
N MET A 430 0.65 -9.55 -10.48
CA MET A 430 0.54 -10.26 -9.20
C MET A 430 -0.71 -11.14 -9.16
N THR A 431 -1.88 -10.59 -9.49
CA THR A 431 -3.17 -11.30 -9.49
C THR A 431 -3.13 -12.50 -10.45
N ALA A 432 -2.58 -12.34 -11.66
CA ALA A 432 -2.45 -13.43 -12.62
C ALA A 432 -1.57 -14.58 -12.08
N ALA A 433 -0.42 -14.25 -11.49
CA ALA A 433 0.49 -15.26 -10.92
C ALA A 433 -0.11 -15.98 -9.70
N MET A 434 -0.94 -15.27 -8.93
CA MET A 434 -1.61 -15.83 -7.74
C MET A 434 -2.73 -16.78 -8.10
N ARG A 435 -3.48 -16.49 -9.16
CA ARG A 435 -4.61 -17.32 -9.59
C ARG A 435 -4.21 -18.79 -9.73
N ASP A 436 -3.06 -19.04 -10.32
CA ASP A 436 -2.55 -20.42 -10.49
C ASP A 436 -2.04 -21.05 -9.19
N GLY A 437 -1.36 -20.27 -8.35
CA GLY A 437 -0.75 -20.75 -7.10
C GLY A 437 -1.75 -20.92 -5.96
N MET A 438 -2.67 -19.96 -5.78
CA MET A 438 -3.64 -19.94 -4.69
C MET A 438 -4.76 -20.97 -4.88
N PHE A 439 -5.27 -21.11 -6.11
CA PHE A 439 -6.26 -22.16 -6.42
C PHE A 439 -5.73 -23.56 -6.10
N SER A 440 -4.44 -23.81 -6.33
CA SER A 440 -3.85 -25.12 -6.01
C SER A 440 -3.72 -25.34 -4.50
N GLN A 441 -3.46 -24.28 -3.72
CA GLN A 441 -3.30 -24.38 -2.26
C GLN A 441 -4.64 -24.37 -1.50
N LEU A 442 -5.62 -23.59 -1.94
CA LEU A 442 -6.93 -23.50 -1.28
C LEU A 442 -7.87 -24.66 -1.65
N TYR A 443 -7.79 -25.16 -2.86
CA TYR A 443 -8.73 -26.16 -3.38
C TYR A 443 -8.09 -27.54 -3.63
N GLY A 444 -6.83 -27.75 -3.18
CA GLY A 444 -6.17 -29.06 -3.29
C GLY A 444 -5.89 -29.53 -4.74
N ARG A 445 -6.04 -28.65 -5.73
CA ARG A 445 -5.73 -28.96 -7.12
C ARG A 445 -4.24 -28.72 -7.36
N LYS A 446 -3.51 -29.78 -7.70
CA LYS A 446 -2.14 -29.63 -8.20
C LYS A 446 -2.13 -28.70 -9.42
N PRO A 447 -1.18 -27.77 -9.54
CA PRO A 447 -1.06 -26.95 -10.73
C PRO A 447 -0.94 -27.86 -11.96
N VAL A 448 -1.82 -27.67 -12.94
CA VAL A 448 -1.81 -28.41 -14.21
C VAL A 448 -0.79 -27.73 -15.13
N ALA A 449 0.44 -27.74 -14.75
CA ALA A 449 1.57 -27.60 -15.67
C ALA A 449 2.85 -28.00 -14.93
N ASP A 450 3.24 -29.24 -15.05
CA ASP A 450 4.67 -29.53 -15.00
C ASP A 450 5.35 -28.65 -16.04
N TYR A 451 6.24 -27.78 -15.60
CA TYR A 451 7.13 -27.07 -16.52
C TYR A 451 7.91 -28.12 -17.29
N LYS A 452 7.49 -28.43 -18.51
CA LYS A 452 8.29 -29.17 -19.47
C LYS A 452 9.28 -28.18 -20.04
N ALA A 453 10.53 -28.29 -19.63
CA ALA A 453 11.61 -27.57 -20.26
C ALA A 453 11.55 -27.83 -21.76
N THR A 454 11.25 -26.81 -22.55
CA THR A 454 11.17 -26.90 -24.01
C THR A 454 12.56 -26.99 -24.66
N SER A 455 13.63 -26.88 -23.87
CA SER A 455 15.01 -27.13 -24.30
C SER A 455 15.78 -27.80 -23.16
N GLN A 456 16.39 -28.93 -23.43
CA GLN A 456 17.44 -29.49 -22.58
C GLN A 456 18.65 -28.56 -22.67
N ILE A 457 19.04 -27.96 -21.54
CA ILE A 457 20.33 -27.27 -21.46
C ILE A 457 21.38 -28.36 -21.47
N THR A 458 22.01 -28.56 -22.62
CA THR A 458 23.21 -29.38 -22.72
C THR A 458 24.34 -28.64 -22.02
N ILE A 459 24.82 -29.22 -20.92
CA ILE A 459 26.00 -28.70 -20.23
C ILE A 459 27.18 -28.89 -21.17
N PRO A 460 27.92 -27.81 -21.53
CA PRO A 460 29.07 -27.95 -22.39
C PRO A 460 30.11 -28.86 -21.73
N SER A 461 30.76 -29.74 -22.49
CA SER A 461 31.69 -30.79 -22.02
C SER A 461 32.85 -30.22 -21.18
N TRP A 462 33.26 -28.97 -21.41
CA TRP A 462 34.27 -28.28 -20.62
C TRP A 462 33.84 -27.98 -19.18
N LEU A 463 32.54 -28.01 -18.87
CA LEU A 463 31.97 -27.82 -17.52
C LEU A 463 31.78 -29.13 -16.75
N THR A 464 31.77 -30.28 -17.43
CA THR A 464 31.56 -31.59 -16.83
C THR A 464 32.84 -32.25 -16.32
N GLY A 465 34.02 -31.64 -16.60
CA GLY A 465 35.31 -32.17 -16.10
C GLY A 465 35.78 -33.46 -16.83
N GLU A 466 35.12 -33.87 -17.91
CA GLU A 466 35.63 -34.93 -18.76
C GLU A 466 36.78 -34.37 -19.61
N ALA A 467 37.97 -34.78 -19.26
CA ALA A 467 39.18 -34.44 -20.02
C ALA A 467 39.03 -34.91 -21.46
N CYS A 468 39.21 -33.95 -22.40
CA CYS A 468 39.39 -34.27 -23.80
C CYS A 468 40.58 -35.23 -23.93
N ALA A 469 40.34 -36.51 -24.22
CA ALA A 469 41.34 -37.40 -24.76
C ALA A 469 41.72 -36.89 -26.15
N LEU A 470 42.84 -36.21 -26.27
CA LEU A 470 43.46 -35.88 -27.54
C LEU A 470 43.90 -37.18 -28.21
N HIS A 471 43.31 -37.48 -29.37
CA HIS A 471 43.94 -38.29 -30.43
C HIS A 471 44.28 -37.39 -31.60
#